data_5d70dd067a08432df93474d8832fb1d0
#
_entry.id   5d70dd067a08432df93474d8832fb1d0
#
_cell.length_a   1.000
_cell.length_b   1.000
_cell.length_c   1.000
_cell.angle_alpha   90.00
_cell.angle_beta   90.00
_cell.angle_gamma   90.00
#
_symmetry.space_group_name_H-M   'P 1'
#
loop_
_entity.id
_entity.type
_entity.pdbx_description
1 polymer ?
#
loop_
_entity_poly.entity_id
_entity_poly.type
_entity_poly.pdbx_seq_one_letter_code
_entity_poly.pdbx_strand_id
1 'polypeptide(L)'
;MAPAALESILQNSRTTFQSKELLVGNESSDDAAVYDWGDGTGLITTTDFFTPIVDDAFLFGKIAAANAISDVYAMGGKPLLALAILSWPLEKLGPELAQAVLAGARETCREAGIPLAGGHSIDSSEPVFGLSVSGRVTLTDLKKNNTAQAGDYLLLTKPLGVGILSTAEKRGVIKPEHIDEFHRQLGMLNSVGYELGKIPGVHALTDVTGFGLMGHLIEMAEGSALGAEIYYSKVPILSSVRAYLSERIVPDATYRNWNAYQKKVAFGPGVNVMEAFTVLPDPQTNGGLLIAVSADALEQVLAMLQSAGIHCCNEPIGKIIAAGEKCIQVLV
;
A
#
# COMPACT_ATOMS: atom_id res chain seq x y z
N MET A 1 10.54 1.64 8.89
CA MET A 1 11.00 2.77 9.74
C MET A 1 9.81 3.33 10.51
N ALA A 2 10.00 3.94 11.71
CA ALA A 2 8.88 4.57 12.41
C ALA A 2 8.47 5.88 11.70
N PRO A 3 7.15 6.21 11.60
CA PRO A 3 6.69 7.40 10.88
C PRO A 3 7.38 8.69 11.31
N ALA A 4 7.48 8.95 12.63
CA ALA A 4 8.15 10.15 13.17
C ALA A 4 9.65 10.24 12.82
N ALA A 5 10.36 9.10 12.70
CA ALA A 5 11.77 9.10 12.31
C ALA A 5 11.93 9.43 10.82
N LEU A 6 11.06 8.89 9.96
CA LEU A 6 11.04 9.20 8.53
C LEU A 6 10.74 10.68 8.31
N GLU A 7 9.73 11.21 8.98
CA GLU A 7 9.36 12.63 8.91
C GLU A 7 10.54 13.54 9.31
N SER A 8 11.24 13.23 10.41
CA SER A 8 12.41 13.99 10.85
C SER A 8 13.56 13.97 9.83
N ILE A 9 13.78 12.84 9.15
CA ILE A 9 14.81 12.71 8.10
C ILE A 9 14.42 13.57 6.89
N LEU A 10 13.18 13.50 6.44
CA LEU A 10 12.70 14.22 5.26
C LEU A 10 12.62 15.73 5.49
N GLN A 11 12.20 16.19 6.67
CA GLN A 11 12.14 17.63 7.00
C GLN A 11 13.52 18.30 6.91
N ASN A 12 14.58 17.61 7.31
CA ASN A 12 15.96 18.14 7.28
C ASN A 12 16.62 18.05 5.89
N SER A 13 16.00 17.33 4.94
CA SER A 13 16.53 17.11 3.59
C SER A 13 15.75 17.86 2.50
N ARG A 14 14.92 18.84 2.86
CA ARG A 14 14.15 19.62 1.88
C ARG A 14 15.09 20.30 0.90
N THR A 15 14.94 19.97 -0.37
CA THR A 15 15.70 20.60 -1.45
C THR A 15 15.19 22.01 -1.71
N THR A 16 16.11 22.93 -2.02
CA THR A 16 15.77 24.29 -2.54
C THR A 16 15.54 24.31 -4.03
N PHE A 17 15.89 23.21 -4.74
CA PHE A 17 15.67 23.10 -6.18
C PHE A 17 14.25 22.62 -6.45
N GLN A 18 13.49 23.44 -7.17
CA GLN A 18 12.15 23.11 -7.63
C GLN A 18 12.14 23.09 -9.18
N SER A 19 11.62 21.99 -9.74
CA SER A 19 11.29 21.91 -11.17
C SER A 19 9.80 22.14 -11.34
N LYS A 20 9.43 22.93 -12.36
CA LYS A 20 8.02 23.18 -12.70
C LYS A 20 7.32 21.92 -13.22
N GLU A 21 8.09 21.03 -13.77
CA GLU A 21 7.65 19.76 -14.34
C GLU A 21 7.43 18.68 -13.27
N LEU A 22 7.94 18.86 -12.04
CA LEU A 22 7.69 17.95 -10.94
C LEU A 22 6.29 18.21 -10.35
N LEU A 23 5.31 17.37 -10.71
CA LEU A 23 3.92 17.51 -10.29
C LEU A 23 3.64 16.90 -8.94
N VAL A 24 4.35 15.82 -8.59
CA VAL A 24 4.28 15.11 -7.30
C VAL A 24 5.70 14.77 -6.86
N GLY A 25 6.04 15.12 -5.64
CA GLY A 25 7.34 14.86 -5.03
C GLY A 25 7.20 14.56 -3.53
N ASN A 26 8.27 14.66 -2.78
CA ASN A 26 8.32 14.31 -1.34
C ASN A 26 7.41 15.19 -0.44
N GLU A 27 6.87 16.28 -0.95
CA GLU A 27 6.11 17.25 -0.17
C GLU A 27 4.71 16.74 0.23
N SER A 28 4.14 15.87 -0.61
CA SER A 28 2.78 15.34 -0.45
C SER A 28 2.73 13.97 0.25
N SER A 29 3.87 13.31 0.49
CA SER A 29 3.90 11.92 0.97
C SER A 29 3.03 11.00 0.11
N ASP A 30 3.06 11.21 -1.20
CA ASP A 30 2.33 10.40 -2.18
C ASP A 30 3.12 9.13 -2.55
N ASP A 31 2.48 8.17 -3.21
CA ASP A 31 3.04 6.83 -3.45
C ASP A 31 4.24 6.87 -4.41
N ALA A 32 4.26 7.81 -5.39
CA ALA A 32 5.36 7.94 -6.34
C ALA A 32 5.61 9.38 -6.75
N ALA A 33 6.82 9.67 -7.24
CA ALA A 33 7.10 10.93 -7.91
C ALA A 33 6.50 10.95 -9.31
N VAL A 34 5.98 12.13 -9.74
CA VAL A 34 5.41 12.33 -11.07
C VAL A 34 6.03 13.55 -11.73
N TYR A 35 6.61 13.35 -12.91
CA TYR A 35 7.24 14.38 -13.73
C TYR A 35 6.44 14.59 -15.02
N ASP A 36 6.05 15.83 -15.31
CA ASP A 36 5.33 16.21 -16.54
C ASP A 36 6.25 16.10 -17.77
N TRP A 37 5.84 15.31 -18.75
CA TRP A 37 6.56 15.18 -20.02
C TRP A 37 6.31 16.35 -20.99
N GLY A 38 5.32 17.22 -20.68
CA GLY A 38 4.94 18.34 -21.53
C GLY A 38 4.05 17.98 -22.74
N ASP A 39 3.62 16.71 -22.83
CA ASP A 39 2.75 16.19 -23.89
C ASP A 39 1.35 15.77 -23.38
N GLY A 40 0.98 16.19 -22.16
CA GLY A 40 -0.26 15.79 -21.49
C GLY A 40 -0.13 14.47 -20.74
N THR A 41 1.09 13.93 -20.59
CA THR A 41 1.37 12.73 -19.81
C THR A 41 2.46 12.97 -18.78
N GLY A 42 2.43 12.19 -17.71
CA GLY A 42 3.43 12.19 -16.66
C GLY A 42 4.24 10.89 -16.61
N LEU A 43 5.54 11.01 -16.35
CA LEU A 43 6.39 9.91 -15.93
C LEU A 43 6.19 9.68 -14.44
N ILE A 44 5.75 8.49 -14.07
CA ILE A 44 5.72 8.01 -12.67
C ILE A 44 7.03 7.27 -12.41
N THR A 45 7.65 7.50 -11.26
CA THR A 45 8.82 6.73 -10.83
C THR A 45 8.76 6.51 -9.32
N THR A 46 9.02 5.26 -8.93
CA THR A 46 9.06 4.83 -7.53
C THR A 46 10.20 3.85 -7.30
N THR A 47 10.49 3.60 -6.02
CA THR A 47 11.51 2.64 -5.60
C THR A 47 11.14 2.05 -4.26
N ASP A 48 10.82 0.75 -4.25
CA ASP A 48 10.50 0.00 -3.04
C ASP A 48 11.37 -1.24 -2.92
N PHE A 49 11.94 -1.45 -1.71
CA PHE A 49 12.75 -2.62 -1.39
C PHE A 49 12.71 -2.91 0.11
N PHE A 50 12.79 -4.18 0.48
CA PHE A 50 12.74 -4.62 1.86
C PHE A 50 13.44 -5.98 2.08
N THR A 51 13.61 -6.35 3.34
CA THR A 51 14.13 -7.65 3.75
C THR A 51 13.06 -8.73 3.59
N PRO A 52 13.42 -10.03 3.43
CA PRO A 52 12.45 -11.11 3.29
C PRO A 52 11.40 -11.14 4.40
N ILE A 53 10.15 -11.33 4.01
CA ILE A 53 9.00 -11.47 4.89
C ILE A 53 8.40 -12.90 4.84
N VAL A 54 8.88 -13.72 3.91
CA VAL A 54 8.58 -15.15 3.75
C VAL A 54 9.86 -15.91 3.50
N ASP A 55 9.88 -17.21 3.78
CA ASP A 55 11.07 -18.06 3.62
C ASP A 55 11.28 -18.52 2.16
N ASP A 56 10.21 -18.63 1.37
CA ASP A 56 10.29 -18.98 -0.04
C ASP A 56 10.87 -17.83 -0.86
N ALA A 57 12.06 -18.04 -1.44
CA ALA A 57 12.79 -17.02 -2.19
C ALA A 57 12.06 -16.57 -3.47
N PHE A 58 11.40 -17.50 -4.18
CA PHE A 58 10.63 -17.16 -5.38
C PHE A 58 9.40 -16.30 -5.01
N LEU A 59 8.68 -16.70 -3.97
CA LEU A 59 7.54 -15.94 -3.46
C LEU A 59 7.97 -14.55 -2.95
N PHE A 60 9.10 -14.46 -2.22
CA PHE A 60 9.63 -13.16 -1.80
C PHE A 60 9.87 -12.23 -3.01
N GLY A 61 10.45 -12.75 -4.08
CA GLY A 61 10.64 -11.99 -5.33
C GLY A 61 9.31 -11.51 -5.94
N LYS A 62 8.30 -12.39 -5.97
CA LYS A 62 6.94 -12.02 -6.42
C LYS A 62 6.34 -10.89 -5.60
N ILE A 63 6.40 -10.99 -4.29
CA ILE A 63 5.85 -10.02 -3.35
C ILE A 63 6.54 -8.66 -3.50
N ALA A 64 7.88 -8.66 -3.53
CA ALA A 64 8.65 -7.43 -3.65
C ALA A 64 8.37 -6.69 -4.97
N ALA A 65 8.20 -7.44 -6.06
CA ALA A 65 7.82 -6.86 -7.34
C ALA A 65 6.39 -6.33 -7.34
N ALA A 66 5.43 -7.07 -6.78
CA ALA A 66 4.04 -6.63 -6.69
C ALA A 66 3.89 -5.36 -5.86
N ASN A 67 4.60 -5.28 -4.73
CA ASN A 67 4.61 -4.11 -3.86
C ASN A 67 5.18 -2.87 -4.58
N ALA A 68 6.34 -2.98 -5.21
CA ALA A 68 6.95 -1.84 -5.91
C ALA A 68 6.16 -1.38 -7.15
N ILE A 69 5.46 -2.29 -7.84
CA ILE A 69 4.60 -1.94 -8.98
C ILE A 69 3.32 -1.26 -8.51
N SER A 70 2.88 -1.52 -7.29
CA SER A 70 1.62 -1.03 -6.71
C SER A 70 1.54 0.49 -6.70
N ASP A 71 2.63 1.19 -6.39
CA ASP A 71 2.69 2.66 -6.36
C ASP A 71 2.30 3.27 -7.72
N VAL A 72 2.74 2.64 -8.82
CA VAL A 72 2.36 3.12 -10.16
C VAL A 72 0.85 3.00 -10.38
N TYR A 73 0.25 1.90 -9.92
CA TYR A 73 -1.20 1.71 -10.00
C TYR A 73 -1.96 2.65 -9.06
N ALA A 74 -1.41 2.92 -7.87
CA ALA A 74 -1.99 3.87 -6.92
C ALA A 74 -2.04 5.31 -7.47
N MET A 75 -1.09 5.66 -8.35
CA MET A 75 -1.11 6.93 -9.08
C MET A 75 -2.03 6.94 -10.31
N GLY A 76 -2.86 5.91 -10.54
CA GLY A 76 -3.69 5.76 -11.74
C GLY A 76 -2.90 5.46 -13.01
N GLY A 77 -1.63 5.11 -12.88
CA GLY A 77 -0.70 4.92 -13.99
C GLY A 77 -0.61 3.49 -14.51
N LYS A 78 0.01 3.37 -15.66
CA LYS A 78 0.39 2.09 -16.27
C LYS A 78 1.89 1.88 -16.09
N PRO A 79 2.34 0.79 -15.43
CA PRO A 79 3.76 0.47 -15.34
C PRO A 79 4.34 0.19 -16.74
N LEU A 80 5.60 0.55 -16.97
CA LEU A 80 6.29 0.42 -18.25
C LEU A 80 7.49 -0.51 -18.18
N LEU A 81 8.32 -0.40 -17.16
CA LEU A 81 9.49 -1.23 -16.93
C LEU A 81 9.91 -1.20 -15.46
N ALA A 82 10.70 -2.19 -15.06
CA ALA A 82 11.28 -2.25 -13.73
C ALA A 82 12.80 -2.52 -13.80
N LEU A 83 13.52 -2.03 -12.78
CA LEU A 83 14.93 -2.32 -12.51
C LEU A 83 15.06 -2.95 -11.13
N ALA A 84 15.81 -4.05 -11.02
CA ALA A 84 16.03 -4.76 -9.77
C ALA A 84 17.04 -4.03 -8.88
N ILE A 85 16.75 -4.00 -7.58
CA ILE A 85 17.69 -3.62 -6.52
C ILE A 85 17.94 -4.87 -5.69
N LEU A 86 19.16 -5.40 -5.74
CA LEU A 86 19.54 -6.64 -5.06
C LEU A 86 20.73 -6.38 -4.14
N SER A 87 20.52 -6.51 -2.86
CA SER A 87 21.55 -6.56 -1.83
C SER A 87 21.57 -7.97 -1.26
N TRP A 88 22.71 -8.71 -1.42
CA TRP A 88 22.71 -10.14 -1.16
C TRP A 88 23.95 -10.61 -0.39
N PRO A 89 23.79 -11.38 0.69
CA PRO A 89 24.89 -11.91 1.49
C PRO A 89 25.41 -13.24 0.91
N LEU A 90 26.21 -13.20 -0.17
CA LEU A 90 26.70 -14.37 -0.88
C LEU A 90 27.44 -15.39 -0.01
N GLU A 91 28.10 -14.94 1.08
CA GLU A 91 28.76 -15.84 2.02
C GLU A 91 27.77 -16.68 2.86
N LYS A 92 26.51 -16.21 3.03
CA LYS A 92 25.50 -16.86 3.88
C LYS A 92 24.41 -17.56 3.04
N LEU A 93 24.05 -16.96 1.92
CA LEU A 93 22.98 -17.40 1.04
C LEU A 93 23.52 -17.58 -0.36
N GLY A 94 23.43 -18.81 -0.88
CA GLY A 94 23.92 -19.14 -2.22
C GLY A 94 23.25 -18.33 -3.33
N PRO A 95 23.89 -18.23 -4.50
CA PRO A 95 23.37 -17.51 -5.66
C PRO A 95 22.05 -18.08 -6.19
N GLU A 96 21.75 -19.36 -5.92
CA GLU A 96 20.52 -20.03 -6.32
C GLU A 96 19.28 -19.39 -5.72
N LEU A 97 19.38 -18.95 -4.44
CA LEU A 97 18.28 -18.24 -3.79
C LEU A 97 18.06 -16.84 -4.39
N ALA A 98 19.14 -16.11 -4.72
CA ALA A 98 19.04 -14.84 -5.43
C ALA A 98 18.42 -15.03 -6.84
N GLN A 99 18.77 -16.12 -7.54
CA GLN A 99 18.15 -16.47 -8.82
C GLN A 99 16.65 -16.74 -8.67
N ALA A 100 16.24 -17.43 -7.61
CA ALA A 100 14.83 -17.68 -7.33
C ALA A 100 14.07 -16.37 -7.05
N VAL A 101 14.63 -15.45 -6.25
CA VAL A 101 14.06 -14.10 -6.02
C VAL A 101 13.86 -13.36 -7.34
N LEU A 102 14.89 -13.29 -8.19
CA LEU A 102 14.79 -12.64 -9.49
C LEU A 102 13.77 -13.31 -10.41
N ALA A 103 13.66 -14.66 -10.36
CA ALA A 103 12.68 -15.39 -11.14
C ALA A 103 11.24 -15.04 -10.69
N GLY A 104 11.00 -14.97 -9.40
CA GLY A 104 9.70 -14.55 -8.85
C GLY A 104 9.35 -13.11 -9.27
N ALA A 105 10.30 -12.19 -9.20
CA ALA A 105 10.08 -10.81 -9.63
C ALA A 105 9.79 -10.72 -11.14
N ARG A 106 10.50 -11.49 -11.98
CA ARG A 106 10.22 -11.56 -13.42
C ARG A 106 8.82 -12.08 -13.72
N GLU A 107 8.36 -13.05 -12.96
CA GLU A 107 7.00 -13.58 -13.10
C GLU A 107 5.95 -12.50 -12.82
N THR A 108 6.09 -11.75 -11.73
CA THR A 108 5.17 -10.65 -11.42
C THR A 108 5.25 -9.50 -12.45
N CYS A 109 6.46 -9.15 -12.90
CA CYS A 109 6.62 -8.19 -14.00
C CYS A 109 5.93 -8.68 -15.28
N ARG A 110 6.01 -9.97 -15.61
CA ARG A 110 5.31 -10.59 -16.76
C ARG A 110 3.79 -10.50 -16.58
N GLU A 111 3.28 -10.78 -15.39
CA GLU A 111 1.85 -10.63 -15.05
C GLU A 111 1.39 -9.16 -15.21
N ALA A 112 2.23 -8.19 -14.83
CA ALA A 112 1.98 -6.76 -15.04
C ALA A 112 2.19 -6.28 -16.48
N GLY A 113 2.68 -7.14 -17.38
CA GLY A 113 2.95 -6.82 -18.79
C GLY A 113 4.17 -5.92 -19.00
N ILE A 114 5.17 -5.95 -18.11
CA ILE A 114 6.38 -5.13 -18.18
C ILE A 114 7.66 -5.97 -18.13
N PRO A 115 8.77 -5.51 -18.75
CA PRO A 115 10.06 -6.14 -18.60
C PRO A 115 10.71 -5.78 -17.25
N LEU A 116 11.39 -6.78 -16.62
CA LEU A 116 12.46 -6.53 -15.66
C LEU A 116 13.75 -6.33 -16.47
N ALA A 117 14.11 -5.05 -16.72
CA ALA A 117 15.04 -4.63 -17.77
C ALA A 117 16.52 -4.58 -17.33
N GLY A 118 16.80 -4.87 -16.07
CA GLY A 118 18.15 -4.79 -15.50
C GLY A 118 18.11 -4.47 -14.03
N GLY A 119 19.13 -3.77 -13.53
CA GLY A 119 19.20 -3.36 -12.13
C GLY A 119 20.61 -3.24 -11.62
N HIS A 120 20.76 -3.20 -10.30
CA HIS A 120 22.04 -3.13 -9.62
C HIS A 120 22.08 -4.13 -8.46
N SER A 121 23.25 -4.72 -8.22
CA SER A 121 23.47 -5.65 -7.11
C SER A 121 24.71 -5.28 -6.31
N ILE A 122 24.64 -5.49 -5.01
CA ILE A 122 25.74 -5.31 -4.07
C ILE A 122 25.84 -6.51 -3.14
N ASP A 123 27.03 -6.76 -2.62
CA ASP A 123 27.24 -7.67 -1.51
C ASP A 123 26.86 -6.96 -0.18
N SER A 124 26.31 -7.72 0.76
CA SER A 124 25.81 -7.16 2.03
C SER A 124 25.73 -8.19 3.14
N SER A 125 25.43 -7.75 4.37
CA SER A 125 25.27 -8.64 5.52
C SER A 125 23.91 -9.34 5.58
N GLU A 126 22.89 -8.78 4.91
CA GLU A 126 21.50 -9.27 4.91
C GLU A 126 20.88 -9.14 3.52
N PRO A 127 19.96 -10.06 3.14
CA PRO A 127 19.27 -9.97 1.87
C PRO A 127 18.27 -8.81 1.88
N VAL A 128 18.32 -7.99 0.83
CA VAL A 128 17.32 -6.96 0.52
C VAL A 128 17.01 -7.04 -0.96
N PHE A 129 15.75 -7.00 -1.31
CA PHE A 129 15.32 -7.00 -2.69
C PHE A 129 14.12 -6.08 -2.90
N GLY A 130 14.06 -5.51 -4.07
CA GLY A 130 12.94 -4.72 -4.55
C GLY A 130 13.17 -4.20 -5.96
N LEU A 131 12.31 -3.30 -6.39
CA LEU A 131 12.37 -2.72 -7.73
C LEU A 131 12.33 -1.20 -7.67
N SER A 132 12.99 -0.57 -8.65
CA SER A 132 12.63 0.76 -9.12
C SER A 132 11.72 0.58 -10.33
N VAL A 133 10.52 1.18 -10.29
CA VAL A 133 9.50 1.02 -11.31
C VAL A 133 9.22 2.36 -11.97
N SER A 134 9.17 2.36 -13.31
CA SER A 134 8.74 3.50 -14.10
C SER A 134 7.39 3.21 -14.74
N GLY A 135 6.51 4.20 -14.70
CA GLY A 135 5.18 4.14 -15.29
C GLY A 135 4.82 5.42 -16.05
N ARG A 136 3.69 5.40 -16.72
CA ARG A 136 3.13 6.56 -17.43
C ARG A 136 1.67 6.74 -17.04
N VAL A 137 1.25 7.98 -16.89
CA VAL A 137 -0.14 8.36 -16.66
C VAL A 137 -0.52 9.50 -17.58
N THR A 138 -1.75 9.53 -18.07
CA THR A 138 -2.34 10.74 -18.65
C THR A 138 -2.61 11.71 -17.51
N LEU A 139 -2.24 12.97 -17.63
CA LEU A 139 -2.35 13.92 -16.52
C LEU A 139 -3.79 14.11 -16.00
N THR A 140 -4.79 13.89 -16.85
CA THR A 140 -6.21 13.88 -16.45
C THR A 140 -6.62 12.68 -15.60
N ASP A 141 -5.85 11.58 -15.70
CA ASP A 141 -6.13 10.31 -15.02
C ASP A 141 -5.25 10.15 -13.77
N LEU A 142 -4.29 11.07 -13.56
CA LEU A 142 -3.43 11.08 -12.39
C LEU A 142 -4.26 11.15 -11.11
N LYS A 143 -4.06 10.19 -10.22
CA LYS A 143 -4.62 10.19 -8.87
C LYS A 143 -3.54 10.50 -7.86
N LYS A 144 -3.93 11.19 -6.80
CA LYS A 144 -3.08 11.54 -5.67
C LYS A 144 -3.78 11.12 -4.38
N ASN A 145 -3.02 10.96 -3.32
CA ASN A 145 -3.59 10.62 -2.02
C ASN A 145 -4.27 11.81 -1.32
N ASN A 146 -4.03 13.05 -1.75
CA ASN A 146 -4.41 14.29 -1.08
C ASN A 146 -5.47 15.11 -1.82
N THR A 147 -6.28 14.48 -2.65
CA THR A 147 -7.32 15.13 -3.46
C THR A 147 -8.75 14.64 -3.17
N ALA A 148 -8.94 13.96 -2.03
CA ALA A 148 -10.26 13.52 -1.57
C ALA A 148 -11.20 14.71 -1.34
N GLN A 149 -12.50 14.49 -1.51
CA GLN A 149 -13.55 15.50 -1.33
C GLN A 149 -14.50 15.12 -0.20
N ALA A 150 -15.04 16.12 0.49
CA ALA A 150 -16.02 15.87 1.52
C ALA A 150 -17.27 15.20 0.92
N GLY A 151 -17.67 14.08 1.52
CA GLY A 151 -18.75 13.26 1.01
C GLY A 151 -18.32 12.04 0.20
N ASP A 152 -17.04 11.92 -0.16
CA ASP A 152 -16.52 10.71 -0.82
C ASP A 152 -16.68 9.48 0.06
N TYR A 153 -17.06 8.38 -0.57
CA TYR A 153 -17.06 7.07 0.05
C TYR A 153 -15.67 6.45 -0.01
N LEU A 154 -15.30 5.69 1.03
CA LEU A 154 -14.04 5.00 1.13
C LEU A 154 -14.22 3.51 0.80
N LEU A 155 -13.36 2.99 -0.09
CA LEU A 155 -13.31 1.58 -0.44
C LEU A 155 -11.90 1.04 -0.23
N LEU A 156 -11.79 -0.27 0.08
CA LEU A 156 -10.50 -0.96 0.25
C LEU A 156 -10.48 -2.26 -0.55
N THR A 157 -9.51 -2.42 -1.46
CA THR A 157 -9.52 -3.51 -2.44
C THR A 157 -8.92 -4.84 -1.98
N LYS A 158 -8.21 -4.86 -0.83
CA LYS A 158 -7.69 -6.09 -0.22
C LYS A 158 -7.94 -6.08 1.29
N PRO A 159 -8.20 -7.22 1.92
CA PRO A 159 -8.37 -7.31 3.37
C PRO A 159 -7.07 -6.99 4.13
N LEU A 160 -7.23 -6.48 5.36
CA LEU A 160 -6.14 -6.22 6.30
C LEU A 160 -5.69 -7.48 7.03
N GLY A 161 -4.50 -7.42 7.64
CA GLY A 161 -3.98 -8.46 8.51
C GLY A 161 -2.66 -9.08 8.03
N VAL A 162 -2.09 -8.57 6.96
CA VAL A 162 -0.82 -9.07 6.40
C VAL A 162 0.32 -9.02 7.43
N GLY A 163 0.45 -7.95 8.20
CA GLY A 163 1.51 -7.83 9.21
C GLY A 163 1.36 -8.85 10.35
N ILE A 164 0.12 -9.10 10.77
CA ILE A 164 -0.21 -10.11 11.78
C ILE A 164 0.17 -11.50 11.27
N LEU A 165 -0.24 -11.86 10.04
CA LEU A 165 0.04 -13.18 9.48
C LEU A 165 1.53 -13.37 9.15
N SER A 166 2.23 -12.36 8.63
CA SER A 166 3.70 -12.40 8.46
C SER A 166 4.41 -12.62 9.79
N THR A 167 3.91 -12.01 10.87
CA THR A 167 4.46 -12.23 12.22
C THR A 167 4.20 -13.65 12.71
N ALA A 168 3.02 -14.22 12.43
CA ALA A 168 2.68 -15.61 12.76
C ALA A 168 3.57 -16.60 12.00
N GLU A 169 3.78 -16.37 10.70
CA GLU A 169 4.67 -17.19 9.87
C GLU A 169 6.11 -17.11 10.36
N LYS A 170 6.66 -15.92 10.57
CA LYS A 170 8.01 -15.71 11.10
C LYS A 170 8.24 -16.37 12.47
N ARG A 171 7.20 -16.47 13.31
CA ARG A 171 7.26 -17.17 14.61
C ARG A 171 7.03 -18.67 14.49
N GLY A 172 6.76 -19.19 13.30
CA GLY A 172 6.49 -20.61 13.07
C GLY A 172 5.16 -21.11 13.65
N VAL A 173 4.20 -20.22 13.87
CA VAL A 173 2.89 -20.53 14.47
C VAL A 173 1.72 -20.38 13.50
N ILE A 174 1.97 -19.99 12.25
CA ILE A 174 0.94 -19.95 11.22
C ILE A 174 0.46 -21.38 10.92
N LYS A 175 -0.85 -21.55 10.80
CA LYS A 175 -1.44 -22.84 10.47
C LYS A 175 -1.38 -23.08 8.97
N PRO A 176 -1.10 -24.31 8.51
CA PRO A 176 -0.98 -24.62 7.07
C PRO A 176 -2.19 -24.18 6.23
N GLU A 177 -3.41 -24.32 6.76
CA GLU A 177 -4.65 -23.93 6.09
C GLU A 177 -4.81 -22.42 5.84
N HIS A 178 -4.00 -21.57 6.51
CA HIS A 178 -4.04 -20.11 6.36
C HIS A 178 -2.98 -19.57 5.39
N ILE A 179 -1.98 -20.39 5.05
CA ILE A 179 -0.82 -19.96 4.26
C ILE A 179 -1.24 -19.58 2.83
N ASP A 180 -2.08 -20.38 2.17
CA ASP A 180 -2.43 -20.18 0.76
C ASP A 180 -3.20 -18.88 0.52
N GLU A 181 -4.16 -18.53 1.42
CA GLU A 181 -4.90 -17.27 1.34
C GLU A 181 -3.96 -16.09 1.53
N PHE A 182 -3.09 -16.18 2.52
CA PHE A 182 -2.13 -15.14 2.88
C PHE A 182 -1.10 -14.89 1.77
N HIS A 183 -0.43 -15.94 1.27
CA HIS A 183 0.56 -15.84 0.22
C HIS A 183 -0.03 -15.35 -1.11
N ARG A 184 -1.27 -15.76 -1.43
CA ARG A 184 -1.99 -15.28 -2.62
C ARG A 184 -2.22 -13.77 -2.54
N GLN A 185 -2.66 -13.25 -1.39
CA GLN A 185 -2.86 -11.82 -1.20
C GLN A 185 -1.56 -11.04 -1.36
N LEU A 186 -0.46 -11.53 -0.77
CA LEU A 186 0.85 -10.88 -0.87
C LEU A 186 1.34 -10.72 -2.31
N GLY A 187 1.03 -11.68 -3.19
CA GLY A 187 1.46 -11.66 -4.60
C GLY A 187 0.49 -10.97 -5.55
N MET A 188 -0.69 -10.54 -5.10
CA MET A 188 -1.73 -10.01 -6.00
C MET A 188 -1.43 -8.57 -6.42
N LEU A 189 -1.39 -8.31 -7.74
CA LEU A 189 -1.20 -6.96 -8.29
C LEU A 189 -2.41 -6.06 -8.02
N ASN A 190 -2.16 -4.76 -7.83
CA ASN A 190 -3.17 -3.71 -7.73
C ASN A 190 -3.54 -3.10 -9.10
N SER A 191 -3.53 -3.91 -10.16
CA SER A 191 -3.69 -3.47 -11.56
C SER A 191 -4.99 -2.71 -11.84
N VAL A 192 -6.01 -2.91 -11.03
CA VAL A 192 -7.28 -2.17 -11.11
C VAL A 192 -7.09 -0.66 -10.92
N GLY A 193 -6.00 -0.22 -10.28
CA GLY A 193 -5.67 1.19 -10.07
C GLY A 193 -5.56 1.96 -11.39
N TYR A 194 -5.05 1.34 -12.45
CA TYR A 194 -4.99 1.94 -13.78
C TYR A 194 -6.39 2.24 -14.36
N GLU A 195 -7.36 1.37 -14.15
CA GLU A 195 -8.73 1.61 -14.60
C GLU A 195 -9.46 2.62 -13.69
N LEU A 196 -9.17 2.59 -12.38
CA LEU A 196 -9.66 3.59 -11.41
C LEU A 196 -9.19 4.99 -11.76
N GLY A 197 -7.96 5.15 -12.27
CA GLY A 197 -7.42 6.41 -12.75
C GLY A 197 -8.32 7.11 -13.77
N LYS A 198 -8.95 6.35 -14.67
CA LYS A 198 -9.80 6.85 -15.74
C LYS A 198 -11.19 7.30 -15.30
N ILE A 199 -11.57 7.05 -14.04
CA ILE A 199 -12.88 7.44 -13.50
C ILE A 199 -12.76 8.81 -12.83
N PRO A 200 -13.37 9.88 -13.38
CA PRO A 200 -13.27 11.22 -12.81
C PRO A 200 -13.80 11.31 -11.37
N GLY A 201 -14.80 10.49 -11.03
CA GLY A 201 -15.36 10.45 -9.68
C GLY A 201 -14.51 9.70 -8.64
N VAL A 202 -13.40 9.08 -9.02
CA VAL A 202 -12.35 8.65 -8.10
C VAL A 202 -11.47 9.88 -7.84
N HIS A 203 -11.60 10.47 -6.66
CA HIS A 203 -10.93 11.73 -6.33
C HIS A 203 -9.55 11.52 -5.73
N ALA A 204 -9.37 10.52 -4.86
CA ALA A 204 -8.07 10.17 -4.30
C ALA A 204 -7.85 8.65 -4.30
N LEU A 205 -6.58 8.26 -4.40
CA LEU A 205 -6.15 6.87 -4.47
C LEU A 205 -4.78 6.76 -3.80
N THR A 206 -4.55 5.70 -3.05
CA THR A 206 -3.24 5.30 -2.49
C THR A 206 -3.28 3.81 -2.21
N ASP A 207 -2.14 3.14 -2.15
CA ASP A 207 -2.09 1.78 -1.64
C ASP A 207 -1.82 1.76 -0.12
N VAL A 208 -2.28 0.72 0.54
CA VAL A 208 -2.12 0.58 2.00
C VAL A 208 -0.91 -0.28 2.29
N THR A 209 0.16 0.32 2.82
CA THR A 209 1.42 -0.36 3.10
C THR A 209 1.85 -0.26 4.58
N GLY A 210 3.08 0.10 4.86
CA GLY A 210 3.72 -0.02 6.16
C GLY A 210 3.08 0.76 7.32
N PHE A 211 2.30 1.80 7.05
CA PHE A 211 1.60 2.60 8.06
C PHE A 211 0.21 2.05 8.41
N GLY A 212 -0.25 1.00 7.71
CA GLY A 212 -1.57 0.42 7.84
C GLY A 212 -2.68 1.32 7.31
N LEU A 213 -3.91 0.83 7.29
CA LEU A 213 -5.05 1.61 6.83
C LEU A 213 -5.18 2.95 7.59
N MET A 214 -4.90 2.93 8.90
CA MET A 214 -5.01 4.12 9.73
C MET A 214 -4.05 5.24 9.28
N GLY A 215 -2.78 4.90 9.00
CA GLY A 215 -1.78 5.88 8.58
C GLY A 215 -2.12 6.49 7.23
N HIS A 216 -2.38 5.66 6.22
CA HIS A 216 -2.69 6.12 4.87
C HIS A 216 -4.01 6.89 4.78
N LEU A 217 -5.03 6.52 5.59
CA LEU A 217 -6.26 7.31 5.67
C LEU A 217 -6.05 8.68 6.33
N ILE A 218 -5.18 8.76 7.36
CA ILE A 218 -4.81 10.05 7.96
C ILE A 218 -4.07 10.92 6.93
N GLU A 219 -3.13 10.35 6.17
CA GLU A 219 -2.42 11.06 5.11
C GLU A 219 -3.40 11.58 4.05
N MET A 220 -4.35 10.76 3.61
CA MET A 220 -5.39 11.14 2.66
C MET A 220 -6.28 12.26 3.20
N ALA A 221 -6.77 12.13 4.41
CA ALA A 221 -7.69 13.10 5.02
C ALA A 221 -6.99 14.44 5.31
N GLU A 222 -5.84 14.41 5.99
CA GLU A 222 -5.08 15.63 6.32
C GLU A 222 -4.52 16.31 5.06
N GLY A 223 -4.01 15.54 4.09
CA GLY A 223 -3.55 16.06 2.81
C GLY A 223 -4.65 16.78 2.02
N SER A 224 -5.90 16.36 2.20
CA SER A 224 -7.09 16.99 1.62
C SER A 224 -7.70 18.08 2.52
N ALA A 225 -7.12 18.39 3.68
CA ALA A 225 -7.65 19.30 4.71
C ALA A 225 -9.05 18.88 5.23
N LEU A 226 -9.31 17.57 5.35
CA LEU A 226 -10.57 16.93 5.73
C LEU A 226 -10.37 15.97 6.90
N GLY A 227 -11.43 15.28 7.28
CA GLY A 227 -11.46 14.16 8.21
C GLY A 227 -12.08 12.93 7.55
N ALA A 228 -12.11 11.80 8.27
CA ALA A 228 -12.78 10.60 7.78
C ALA A 228 -13.50 9.84 8.90
N GLU A 229 -14.57 9.15 8.52
CA GLU A 229 -15.24 8.11 9.30
C GLU A 229 -14.87 6.75 8.74
N ILE A 230 -14.60 5.78 9.62
CA ILE A 230 -14.42 4.37 9.28
C ILE A 230 -15.48 3.55 10.00
N TYR A 231 -16.21 2.74 9.27
CA TYR A 231 -17.14 1.73 9.77
C TYR A 231 -16.39 0.44 9.98
N TYR A 232 -15.90 0.21 11.20
CA TYR A 232 -14.98 -0.89 11.49
C TYR A 232 -15.55 -2.27 11.15
N SER A 233 -16.85 -2.47 11.34
CA SER A 233 -17.54 -3.72 10.98
C SER A 233 -17.52 -4.04 9.47
N LYS A 234 -17.26 -3.02 8.63
CA LYS A 234 -17.20 -3.14 7.16
C LYS A 234 -15.78 -3.25 6.61
N VAL A 235 -14.76 -3.02 7.45
CA VAL A 235 -13.35 -3.17 7.03
C VAL A 235 -13.07 -4.63 6.73
N PRO A 236 -12.64 -4.97 5.50
CA PRO A 236 -12.30 -6.35 5.18
C PRO A 236 -11.03 -6.77 5.92
N ILE A 237 -11.08 -7.92 6.57
CA ILE A 237 -9.99 -8.51 7.35
C ILE A 237 -9.83 -9.96 6.90
N LEU A 238 -8.59 -10.43 6.68
CA LEU A 238 -8.31 -11.83 6.38
C LEU A 238 -8.94 -12.74 7.42
N SER A 239 -9.59 -13.80 6.98
CA SER A 239 -10.46 -14.65 7.81
C SER A 239 -9.74 -15.23 9.03
N SER A 240 -8.46 -15.53 8.89
CA SER A 240 -7.61 -16.14 9.91
C SER A 240 -7.05 -15.17 10.96
N VAL A 241 -7.07 -13.86 10.70
CA VAL A 241 -6.41 -12.84 11.54
C VAL A 241 -6.87 -12.88 12.99
N ARG A 242 -8.18 -13.02 13.23
CA ARG A 242 -8.73 -13.03 14.60
C ARG A 242 -8.22 -14.19 15.47
N ALA A 243 -7.88 -15.32 14.85
CA ALA A 243 -7.27 -16.43 15.57
C ALA A 243 -5.91 -16.05 16.16
N TYR A 244 -5.08 -15.33 15.39
CA TYR A 244 -3.75 -14.90 15.83
C TYR A 244 -3.80 -13.71 16.79
N LEU A 245 -4.77 -12.81 16.64
CA LEU A 245 -5.01 -11.75 17.63
C LEU A 245 -5.36 -12.31 19.01
N SER A 246 -6.14 -13.38 19.08
CA SER A 246 -6.47 -14.04 20.36
C SER A 246 -5.22 -14.64 21.04
N GLU A 247 -4.20 -15.00 20.27
CA GLU A 247 -2.88 -15.47 20.72
C GLU A 247 -1.88 -14.32 20.95
N ARG A 248 -2.31 -13.05 20.83
CA ARG A 248 -1.49 -11.83 20.95
C ARG A 248 -0.33 -11.76 19.96
N ILE A 249 -0.55 -12.27 18.75
CA ILE A 249 0.40 -12.16 17.66
C ILE A 249 0.15 -10.84 16.95
N VAL A 250 0.98 -9.85 17.26
CA VAL A 250 0.91 -8.49 16.72
C VAL A 250 2.34 -8.05 16.36
N PRO A 251 2.57 -7.46 15.18
CA PRO A 251 3.88 -6.92 14.85
C PRO A 251 4.23 -5.68 15.68
N ASP A 252 5.51 -5.50 15.99
CA ASP A 252 5.98 -4.30 16.70
C ASP A 252 5.70 -3.01 15.94
N ALA A 253 5.62 -3.10 14.61
CA ALA A 253 5.30 -1.96 13.76
C ALA A 253 3.88 -1.43 14.02
N THR A 254 2.91 -2.28 14.35
CA THR A 254 1.55 -1.88 14.73
C THR A 254 1.57 -0.90 15.91
N TYR A 255 2.37 -1.20 16.94
CA TYR A 255 2.49 -0.30 18.11
C TYR A 255 3.19 1.01 17.76
N ARG A 256 4.20 0.98 16.87
CA ARG A 256 4.88 2.19 16.39
C ARG A 256 3.92 3.08 15.59
N ASN A 257 3.14 2.49 14.71
CA ASN A 257 2.11 3.19 13.93
C ASN A 257 1.05 3.79 14.85
N TRP A 258 0.52 2.99 15.79
CA TRP A 258 -0.45 3.49 16.76
C TRP A 258 0.09 4.68 17.56
N ASN A 259 1.30 4.58 18.10
CA ASN A 259 1.90 5.67 18.88
C ASN A 259 2.05 6.96 18.07
N ALA A 260 2.27 6.87 16.76
CA ALA A 260 2.33 8.03 15.87
C ALA A 260 0.94 8.67 15.65
N TYR A 261 -0.12 7.85 15.54
CA TYR A 261 -1.40 8.29 15.04
C TYR A 261 -2.53 8.41 16.09
N GLN A 262 -2.39 7.81 17.29
CA GLN A 262 -3.46 7.72 18.29
C GLN A 262 -4.11 9.07 18.66
N LYS A 263 -3.34 10.16 18.63
CA LYS A 263 -3.84 11.50 18.95
C LYS A 263 -4.83 12.04 17.91
N LYS A 264 -4.81 11.49 16.71
CA LYS A 264 -5.64 11.88 15.57
C LYS A 264 -6.90 11.05 15.42
N VAL A 265 -7.08 10.01 16.25
CA VAL A 265 -8.15 9.01 16.14
C VAL A 265 -9.08 9.07 17.34
N ALA A 266 -10.37 8.92 17.10
CA ALA A 266 -11.40 8.69 18.12
C ALA A 266 -12.15 7.40 17.82
N PHE A 267 -12.56 6.68 18.88
CA PHE A 267 -13.40 5.49 18.78
C PHE A 267 -14.81 5.83 19.27
N GLY A 268 -15.81 5.55 18.45
CA GLY A 268 -17.22 5.70 18.78
C GLY A 268 -17.73 4.59 19.71
N PRO A 269 -18.95 4.76 20.24
CA PRO A 269 -19.59 3.75 21.08
C PRO A 269 -19.76 2.42 20.33
N GLY A 270 -19.55 1.31 21.03
CA GLY A 270 -19.77 -0.04 20.50
C GLY A 270 -18.60 -0.63 19.69
N VAL A 271 -17.59 0.16 19.34
CA VAL A 271 -16.39 -0.33 18.63
C VAL A 271 -15.58 -1.25 19.55
N ASN A 272 -15.16 -2.42 19.04
CA ASN A 272 -14.14 -3.24 19.70
C ASN A 272 -12.77 -2.55 19.58
N VAL A 273 -12.49 -1.64 20.53
CA VAL A 273 -11.28 -0.82 20.52
C VAL A 273 -10.01 -1.65 20.49
N MET A 274 -9.96 -2.78 21.22
CA MET A 274 -8.76 -3.62 21.28
C MET A 274 -8.44 -4.28 19.94
N GLU A 275 -9.45 -4.69 19.18
CA GLU A 275 -9.27 -5.26 17.85
C GLU A 275 -8.94 -4.16 16.83
N ALA A 276 -9.72 -3.07 16.81
CA ALA A 276 -9.51 -1.96 15.90
C ALA A 276 -8.13 -1.31 16.07
N PHE A 277 -7.68 -1.16 17.32
CA PHE A 277 -6.33 -0.69 17.69
C PHE A 277 -5.21 -1.55 17.11
N THR A 278 -5.43 -2.84 16.92
CA THR A 278 -4.41 -3.74 16.38
C THR A 278 -4.51 -3.92 14.87
N VAL A 279 -5.72 -3.89 14.31
CA VAL A 279 -5.96 -4.15 12.88
C VAL A 279 -5.77 -2.92 12.00
N LEU A 280 -6.29 -1.75 12.41
CA LEU A 280 -6.23 -0.57 11.58
C LEU A 280 -4.80 -0.05 11.34
N PRO A 281 -3.87 -0.05 12.31
CA PRO A 281 -2.47 0.31 12.09
C PRO A 281 -1.57 -0.89 11.74
N ASP A 282 -2.14 -2.10 11.49
CA ASP A 282 -1.35 -3.26 11.08
C ASP A 282 -0.60 -2.97 9.77
N PRO A 283 0.75 -3.09 9.75
CA PRO A 283 1.50 -2.83 8.53
C PRO A 283 1.14 -3.84 7.45
N GLN A 284 0.91 -3.35 6.24
CA GLN A 284 0.66 -4.20 5.09
C GLN A 284 1.90 -4.24 4.19
N THR A 285 2.14 -5.35 3.54
CA THR A 285 3.04 -5.47 2.38
C THR A 285 2.17 -5.79 1.20
N ASN A 286 2.29 -5.01 0.12
CA ASN A 286 1.44 -5.12 -1.05
C ASN A 286 -0.06 -5.14 -0.67
N GLY A 287 -0.47 -4.22 0.18
CA GLY A 287 -1.86 -4.09 0.61
C GLY A 287 -2.78 -3.62 -0.52
N GLY A 288 -4.04 -3.41 -0.19
CA GLY A 288 -5.04 -2.98 -1.17
C GLY A 288 -5.00 -1.48 -1.44
N LEU A 289 -5.64 -1.06 -2.52
CA LEU A 289 -5.88 0.36 -2.78
C LEU A 289 -6.97 0.89 -1.86
N LEU A 290 -6.68 2.03 -1.22
CA LEU A 290 -7.65 2.87 -0.53
C LEU A 290 -8.16 3.91 -1.53
N ILE A 291 -9.46 3.92 -1.77
CA ILE A 291 -10.12 4.72 -2.80
C ILE A 291 -11.07 5.70 -2.13
N ALA A 292 -10.97 6.99 -2.47
CA ALA A 292 -12.00 7.98 -2.18
C ALA A 292 -12.79 8.26 -3.46
N VAL A 293 -14.09 7.95 -3.45
CA VAL A 293 -14.96 8.00 -4.62
C VAL A 293 -16.24 8.76 -4.35
N SER A 294 -16.66 9.61 -5.30
CA SER A 294 -17.92 10.35 -5.24
C SER A 294 -19.13 9.41 -5.21
N ALA A 295 -20.24 9.88 -4.63
CA ALA A 295 -21.49 9.14 -4.59
C ALA A 295 -21.98 8.72 -6.00
N ASP A 296 -21.83 9.59 -6.98
CA ASP A 296 -22.29 9.36 -8.35
C ASP A 296 -21.48 8.27 -9.09
N ALA A 297 -20.20 8.07 -8.73
CA ALA A 297 -19.33 7.06 -9.33
C ALA A 297 -19.25 5.75 -8.53
N LEU A 298 -19.81 5.70 -7.32
CA LEU A 298 -19.67 4.57 -6.40
C LEU A 298 -20.12 3.24 -7.02
N GLU A 299 -21.30 3.20 -7.62
CA GLU A 299 -21.85 1.98 -8.24
C GLU A 299 -20.98 1.50 -9.42
N GLN A 300 -20.48 2.44 -10.23
CA GLN A 300 -19.57 2.12 -11.33
C GLN A 300 -18.27 1.49 -10.82
N VAL A 301 -17.67 2.06 -9.77
CA VAL A 301 -16.45 1.54 -9.18
C VAL A 301 -16.67 0.17 -8.55
N LEU A 302 -17.74 -0.03 -7.79
CA LEU A 302 -18.07 -1.34 -7.20
C LEU A 302 -18.26 -2.42 -8.27
N ALA A 303 -19.00 -2.11 -9.34
CA ALA A 303 -19.20 -3.05 -10.45
C ALA A 303 -17.87 -3.40 -11.16
N MET A 304 -16.99 -2.42 -11.35
CA MET A 304 -15.67 -2.64 -11.93
C MET A 304 -14.79 -3.51 -11.03
N LEU A 305 -14.74 -3.27 -9.71
CA LEU A 305 -14.00 -4.08 -8.76
C LEU A 305 -14.47 -5.53 -8.74
N GLN A 306 -15.78 -5.76 -8.74
CA GLN A 306 -16.36 -7.09 -8.83
C GLN A 306 -15.98 -7.80 -10.14
N SER A 307 -16.04 -7.08 -11.27
CA SER A 307 -15.64 -7.62 -12.59
C SER A 307 -14.15 -7.97 -12.66
N ALA A 308 -13.30 -7.26 -11.87
CA ALA A 308 -11.89 -7.55 -11.70
C ALA A 308 -11.60 -8.68 -10.68
N GLY A 309 -12.65 -9.33 -10.12
CA GLY A 309 -12.49 -10.40 -9.14
C GLY A 309 -12.20 -9.94 -7.71
N ILE A 310 -12.37 -8.65 -7.42
CA ILE A 310 -12.19 -8.07 -6.08
C ILE A 310 -13.52 -8.14 -5.32
N HIS A 311 -13.72 -9.21 -4.57
CA HIS A 311 -14.99 -9.49 -3.89
C HIS A 311 -15.03 -9.06 -2.43
N CYS A 312 -13.92 -8.64 -1.83
CA CYS A 312 -13.87 -8.13 -0.46
C CYS A 312 -14.37 -6.68 -0.33
N CYS A 313 -14.55 -5.98 -1.46
CA CYS A 313 -14.96 -4.58 -1.54
C CYS A 313 -16.39 -4.47 -2.10
N ASN A 314 -17.39 -4.87 -1.30
CA ASN A 314 -18.81 -4.89 -1.75
C ASN A 314 -19.58 -3.65 -1.31
N GLU A 315 -19.07 -2.89 -0.36
CA GLU A 315 -19.69 -1.69 0.19
C GLU A 315 -18.61 -0.74 0.75
N PRO A 316 -18.92 0.54 0.93
CA PRO A 316 -18.00 1.48 1.55
C PRO A 316 -17.62 1.09 2.97
N ILE A 317 -16.32 1.19 3.28
CA ILE A 317 -15.78 1.01 4.63
C ILE A 317 -15.80 2.30 5.46
N GLY A 318 -16.19 3.42 4.87
CA GLY A 318 -16.21 4.72 5.52
C GLY A 318 -16.53 5.86 4.56
N LYS A 319 -16.28 7.08 5.02
CA LYS A 319 -16.59 8.30 4.29
C LYS A 319 -15.62 9.43 4.64
N ILE A 320 -15.29 10.25 3.68
CA ILE A 320 -14.57 11.52 3.91
C ILE A 320 -15.57 12.57 4.41
N ILE A 321 -15.23 13.22 5.49
CA ILE A 321 -16.06 14.23 6.17
C ILE A 321 -15.32 15.55 6.32
N ALA A 322 -16.02 16.59 6.75
CA ALA A 322 -15.37 17.84 7.13
C ALA A 322 -14.37 17.61 8.27
N ALA A 323 -13.29 18.38 8.28
CA ALA A 323 -12.29 18.33 9.35
C ALA A 323 -12.94 18.60 10.73
N GLY A 324 -12.57 17.78 11.71
CA GLY A 324 -13.05 17.86 13.08
C GLY A 324 -11.91 17.92 14.10
N GLU A 325 -12.24 17.77 15.39
CA GLU A 325 -11.22 17.73 16.46
C GLU A 325 -10.24 16.55 16.26
N LYS A 326 -10.75 15.43 15.79
CA LYS A 326 -9.96 14.24 15.40
C LYS A 326 -10.06 14.03 13.90
N CYS A 327 -8.94 13.67 13.30
CA CYS A 327 -8.88 13.41 11.87
C CYS A 327 -9.74 12.20 11.50
N ILE A 328 -9.65 11.11 12.27
CA ILE A 328 -10.38 9.87 12.02
C ILE A 328 -11.35 9.55 13.15
N GLN A 329 -12.59 9.21 12.79
CA GLN A 329 -13.61 8.66 13.68
C GLN A 329 -13.87 7.20 13.31
N VAL A 330 -13.58 6.27 14.22
CA VAL A 330 -13.86 4.85 14.04
C VAL A 330 -15.22 4.55 14.65
N LEU A 331 -16.16 4.09 13.84
CA LEU A 331 -17.54 3.75 14.17
C LEU A 331 -17.79 2.25 14.02
N VAL A 332 -18.94 1.76 14.48
CA VAL A 332 -19.35 0.35 14.34
C VAL A 332 -19.66 -0.02 12.90
#